data_69c4a598d7903681f9f95e3445fb9f5d
#
_entry.id   69c4a598d7903681f9f95e3445fb9f5d
#
_cell.length_a   1.000
_cell.length_b   1.000
_cell.length_c   1.000
_cell.angle_alpha   90.00
_cell.angle_beta   90.00
_cell.angle_gamma   90.00
#
_symmetry.space_group_name_H-M   'P 1'
#
loop_
_entity.id
_entity.type
_entity.pdbx_description
1 polymer ?
#
loop_
_entity_poly.entity_id
_entity_poly.type
_entity_poly.pdbx_seq_one_letter_code
_entity_poly.pdbx_strand_id
1 'polypeptide(L)'
;MNTSEKWEYIDANHPNLSIVSQCRLLGLNRSSYYLEEETDESAYNVLLMNLIDQEHTRHPFYGSRRMAAWLCTKGYSVNRKRVQRLMKQMGIEAIYPQKNLSKANPNHKKFPYLLRGLEIKSPNYVWSTDITYIKLLNGFAYCVAIIDWFSRYVVAWRVSNTLDTIFCLEALKEALGVGKPDIFNTDQGTQFTSLDFIGRLEKESIKISMDGRGRALDNIFVERLWRSLKYENIYLSDYQSVKEARLGIGEYFKFYNNERLHQSLDYRCPREIHFV
;
A
#
# COMPACT_ATOMS: atom_id res chain seq x y z
N MET A 1 -5.21 2.08 42.70
CA MET A 1 -5.92 0.80 42.57
C MET A 1 -6.33 0.58 41.12
N ASN A 2 -5.96 -0.54 40.56
CA ASN A 2 -6.39 -0.98 39.24
C ASN A 2 -7.88 -1.39 39.29
N THR A 3 -8.59 -1.38 38.13
CA THR A 3 -10.01 -1.74 38.06
C THR A 3 -10.26 -3.18 38.53
N SER A 4 -9.38 -4.11 38.24
CA SER A 4 -9.46 -5.51 38.71
C SER A 4 -9.37 -5.61 40.23
N GLU A 5 -8.47 -4.90 40.88
CA GLU A 5 -8.31 -4.85 42.32
C GLU A 5 -9.57 -4.28 43.00
N LYS A 6 -10.25 -3.31 42.38
CA LYS A 6 -11.46 -2.74 42.92
C LYS A 6 -12.65 -3.71 42.96
N TRP A 7 -12.70 -4.71 42.08
CA TRP A 7 -13.74 -5.74 42.08
C TRP A 7 -13.66 -6.68 43.27
N GLU A 8 -12.45 -6.91 43.79
CA GLU A 8 -12.22 -7.77 44.97
C GLU A 8 -12.79 -7.16 46.26
N TYR A 9 -13.07 -5.83 46.27
CA TYR A 9 -13.65 -5.14 47.41
C TYR A 9 -15.18 -5.13 47.46
N ILE A 10 -15.83 -5.73 46.45
CA ILE A 10 -17.31 -5.81 46.44
C ILE A 10 -17.76 -7.06 47.13
N ASP A 11 -18.40 -6.87 48.31
CA ASP A 11 -19.03 -7.93 49.07
C ASP A 11 -20.53 -7.94 48.84
N ALA A 12 -21.04 -9.00 48.19
CA ALA A 12 -22.49 -9.18 47.92
C ALA A 12 -23.32 -9.30 49.19
N ASN A 13 -22.74 -9.70 50.32
CA ASN A 13 -23.40 -9.93 51.58
C ASN A 13 -23.12 -8.82 52.63
N HIS A 14 -22.57 -7.68 52.21
CA HIS A 14 -22.23 -6.58 53.11
C HIS A 14 -23.45 -6.06 53.86
N PRO A 15 -23.44 -6.00 55.21
CA PRO A 15 -24.64 -5.76 56.04
C PRO A 15 -25.24 -4.38 55.84
N ASN A 16 -24.44 -3.35 55.46
CA ASN A 16 -24.90 -1.96 55.45
C ASN A 16 -24.76 -1.30 54.08
N LEU A 17 -24.15 -1.92 53.08
CA LEU A 17 -23.91 -1.34 51.78
C LEU A 17 -24.38 -2.28 50.67
N SER A 18 -25.33 -1.82 49.86
CA SER A 18 -25.76 -2.55 48.68
C SER A 18 -24.66 -2.55 47.61
N ILE A 19 -24.65 -3.58 46.74
CA ILE A 19 -23.71 -3.69 45.61
C ILE A 19 -23.71 -2.38 44.80
N VAL A 20 -24.86 -1.74 44.61
CA VAL A 20 -25.00 -0.43 43.91
C VAL A 20 -24.17 0.65 44.59
N SER A 21 -24.26 0.73 45.92
CA SER A 21 -23.53 1.73 46.71
C SER A 21 -22.02 1.46 46.69
N GLN A 22 -21.62 0.19 46.77
CA GLN A 22 -20.23 -0.21 46.73
C GLN A 22 -19.61 0.09 45.35
N CYS A 23 -20.29 -0.26 44.23
CA CYS A 23 -19.87 0.12 42.89
C CYS A 23 -19.69 1.61 42.72
N ARG A 24 -20.64 2.41 43.25
CA ARG A 24 -20.58 3.88 43.18
C ARG A 24 -19.38 4.44 43.94
N LEU A 25 -19.10 3.93 45.13
CA LEU A 25 -17.94 4.35 45.96
C LEU A 25 -16.62 4.04 45.33
N LEU A 26 -16.51 2.88 44.66
CA LEU A 26 -15.29 2.41 43.98
C LEU A 26 -15.16 2.96 42.56
N GLY A 27 -16.16 3.70 42.05
CA GLY A 27 -16.16 4.20 40.66
C GLY A 27 -16.28 3.09 39.65
N LEU A 28 -17.01 2.01 39.94
CA LEU A 28 -17.22 0.85 39.06
C LEU A 28 -18.61 0.91 38.42
N ASN A 29 -18.72 0.36 37.20
CA ASN A 29 -20.03 0.26 36.56
C ASN A 29 -20.76 -0.98 37.06
N ARG A 30 -21.93 -0.83 37.68
CA ARG A 30 -22.74 -1.92 38.19
C ARG A 30 -23.02 -3.02 37.16
N SER A 31 -23.23 -2.66 35.88
CA SER A 31 -23.52 -3.63 34.85
C SER A 31 -22.36 -4.64 34.65
N SER A 32 -21.12 -4.23 34.92
CA SER A 32 -19.95 -5.09 34.79
C SER A 32 -19.85 -6.11 35.96
N TYR A 33 -20.47 -5.84 37.12
CA TYR A 33 -20.50 -6.78 38.22
C TYR A 33 -21.31 -8.06 37.92
N TYR A 34 -22.38 -7.90 37.14
CA TYR A 34 -23.26 -9.01 36.74
C TYR A 34 -22.89 -9.60 35.37
N LEU A 35 -21.81 -9.11 34.74
CA LEU A 35 -21.23 -9.77 33.58
C LEU A 35 -20.43 -10.98 34.11
N GLU A 36 -21.02 -12.15 34.02
CA GLU A 36 -20.25 -13.38 34.10
C GLU A 36 -19.18 -13.31 33.01
N GLU A 37 -17.90 -13.50 33.35
CA GLU A 37 -16.88 -13.80 32.36
C GLU A 37 -17.31 -15.09 31.68
N GLU A 38 -17.91 -14.99 30.49
CA GLU A 38 -18.12 -16.15 29.62
C GLU A 38 -16.73 -16.68 29.19
N THR A 39 -16.10 -17.45 30.07
CA THR A 39 -14.77 -18.04 29.83
C THR A 39 -14.85 -19.26 28.90
N ASP A 40 -16.05 -19.82 28.68
CA ASP A 40 -16.27 -20.92 27.74
C ASP A 40 -17.36 -20.57 26.72
N GLU A 41 -17.00 -20.66 25.41
CA GLU A 41 -18.03 -20.55 24.36
C GLU A 41 -19.07 -21.65 24.53
N SER A 42 -20.35 -21.28 24.57
CA SER A 42 -21.43 -22.24 24.72
C SER A 42 -21.34 -23.31 23.62
N ALA A 43 -21.72 -24.56 23.94
CA ALA A 43 -21.73 -25.66 22.95
C ALA A 43 -22.50 -25.27 21.66
N TYR A 44 -23.51 -24.43 21.77
CA TYR A 44 -24.24 -23.89 20.63
C TYR A 44 -23.41 -22.92 19.79
N ASN A 45 -22.53 -22.10 20.39
CA ASN A 45 -21.61 -21.24 19.63
C ASN A 45 -20.55 -22.07 18.90
N VAL A 46 -20.01 -23.11 19.53
CA VAL A 46 -19.06 -24.03 18.88
C VAL A 46 -19.71 -24.73 17.68
N LEU A 47 -20.96 -25.17 17.82
CA LEU A 47 -21.74 -25.73 16.69
C LEU A 47 -21.87 -24.71 15.54
N LEU A 48 -22.25 -23.47 15.86
CA LEU A 48 -22.38 -22.42 14.86
C LEU A 48 -21.05 -22.09 14.20
N MET A 49 -19.94 -22.06 14.96
CA MET A 49 -18.59 -21.83 14.42
C MET A 49 -18.20 -22.92 13.42
N ASN A 50 -18.45 -24.19 13.72
CA ASN A 50 -18.19 -25.30 12.80
C ASN A 50 -19.01 -25.18 11.51
N LEU A 51 -20.29 -24.80 11.60
CA LEU A 51 -21.13 -24.57 10.44
C LEU A 51 -20.67 -23.39 9.60
N ILE A 52 -20.26 -22.29 10.26
CA ILE A 52 -19.71 -21.10 9.61
C ILE A 52 -18.43 -21.45 8.85
N ASP A 53 -17.53 -22.23 9.45
CA ASP A 53 -16.28 -22.65 8.83
C ASP A 53 -16.53 -23.50 7.58
N GLN A 54 -17.40 -24.51 7.69
CA GLN A 54 -17.77 -25.35 6.55
C GLN A 54 -18.37 -24.56 5.39
N GLU A 55 -19.27 -23.63 5.70
CA GLU A 55 -19.89 -22.79 4.65
C GLU A 55 -18.93 -21.75 4.10
N HIS A 56 -18.05 -21.18 4.92
CA HIS A 56 -17.03 -20.26 4.45
C HIS A 56 -16.02 -20.94 3.52
N THR A 57 -15.66 -22.19 3.79
CA THR A 57 -14.80 -22.98 2.90
C THR A 57 -15.43 -23.16 1.51
N ARG A 58 -16.76 -23.31 1.44
CA ARG A 58 -17.50 -23.44 0.17
C ARG A 58 -17.75 -22.10 -0.51
N HIS A 59 -18.09 -21.08 0.28
CA HIS A 59 -18.50 -19.77 -0.19
C HIS A 59 -17.74 -18.64 0.56
N PRO A 60 -16.43 -18.47 0.31
CA PRO A 60 -15.59 -17.55 1.08
C PRO A 60 -15.99 -16.07 0.93
N PHE A 61 -16.88 -15.75 0.00
CA PHE A 61 -17.45 -14.41 -0.21
C PHE A 61 -18.72 -14.15 0.63
N TYR A 62 -19.15 -15.08 1.50
CA TYR A 62 -20.27 -14.86 2.41
C TYR A 62 -19.84 -14.05 3.63
N GLY A 63 -20.28 -12.80 3.69
CA GLY A 63 -20.15 -11.98 4.88
C GLY A 63 -21.23 -12.29 5.92
N SER A 64 -21.14 -11.71 7.10
CA SER A 64 -22.02 -11.99 8.25
C SER A 64 -23.52 -11.91 7.95
N ARG A 65 -23.96 -11.09 6.98
CA ARG A 65 -25.37 -11.00 6.57
C ARG A 65 -25.83 -12.27 5.83
N ARG A 66 -25.07 -12.70 4.81
CA ARG A 66 -25.40 -13.91 4.03
C ARG A 66 -25.22 -15.17 4.86
N MET A 67 -24.19 -15.21 5.71
CA MET A 67 -23.92 -16.31 6.62
C MET A 67 -25.08 -16.49 7.64
N ALA A 68 -25.58 -15.40 8.23
CA ALA A 68 -26.73 -15.46 9.11
C ALA A 68 -28.00 -15.95 8.38
N ALA A 69 -28.27 -15.43 7.18
CA ALA A 69 -29.38 -15.88 6.35
C ALA A 69 -29.27 -17.38 6.02
N TRP A 70 -28.08 -17.85 5.64
CA TRP A 70 -27.84 -19.27 5.36
C TRP A 70 -28.06 -20.16 6.60
N LEU A 71 -27.57 -19.76 7.78
CA LEU A 71 -27.83 -20.48 9.03
C LEU A 71 -29.35 -20.56 9.33
N CYS A 72 -30.09 -19.49 9.08
CA CYS A 72 -31.54 -19.51 9.22
C CYS A 72 -32.22 -20.53 8.25
N THR A 73 -31.72 -20.65 7.03
CA THR A 73 -32.26 -21.69 6.09
C THR A 73 -31.96 -23.13 6.55
N LYS A 74 -30.95 -23.30 7.43
CA LYS A 74 -30.61 -24.59 8.06
C LYS A 74 -31.35 -24.81 9.39
N GLY A 75 -32.27 -23.93 9.75
CA GLY A 75 -33.09 -24.05 10.98
C GLY A 75 -32.49 -23.41 12.23
N TYR A 76 -31.33 -22.71 12.11
CA TYR A 76 -30.69 -22.04 13.25
C TYR A 76 -31.17 -20.59 13.35
N SER A 77 -31.87 -20.27 14.44
CA SER A 77 -32.30 -18.89 14.71
C SER A 77 -31.14 -18.08 15.29
N VAL A 78 -30.44 -17.33 14.41
CA VAL A 78 -29.30 -16.51 14.80
C VAL A 78 -29.37 -15.12 14.21
N ASN A 79 -29.02 -14.10 15.00
CA ASN A 79 -28.94 -12.77 14.49
C ASN A 79 -27.54 -12.48 13.89
N ARG A 80 -27.49 -11.50 12.99
CA ARG A 80 -26.26 -11.07 12.33
C ARG A 80 -25.14 -10.70 13.32
N LYS A 81 -25.44 -10.03 14.44
CA LYS A 81 -24.41 -9.57 15.40
C LYS A 81 -23.67 -10.75 16.02
N ARG A 82 -24.41 -11.85 16.36
CA ARG A 82 -23.82 -13.08 16.87
C ARG A 82 -22.89 -13.71 15.83
N VAL A 83 -23.35 -13.87 14.59
CA VAL A 83 -22.55 -14.40 13.50
C VAL A 83 -21.29 -13.56 13.25
N GLN A 84 -21.43 -12.23 13.27
CA GLN A 84 -20.30 -11.32 13.10
C GLN A 84 -19.25 -11.49 14.20
N ARG A 85 -19.68 -11.66 15.46
CA ARG A 85 -18.79 -11.93 16.60
C ARG A 85 -18.05 -13.25 16.42
N LEU A 86 -18.76 -14.32 16.07
CA LEU A 86 -18.17 -15.63 15.88
C LEU A 86 -17.19 -15.66 14.71
N MET A 87 -17.52 -15.07 13.56
CA MET A 87 -16.60 -14.93 12.43
C MET A 87 -15.31 -14.18 12.83
N LYS A 88 -15.46 -13.06 13.58
CA LYS A 88 -14.30 -12.31 14.07
C LYS A 88 -13.42 -13.17 15.02
N GLN A 89 -14.02 -13.92 15.92
CA GLN A 89 -13.34 -14.79 16.87
C GLN A 89 -12.56 -15.91 16.14
N MET A 90 -13.12 -16.43 15.05
CA MET A 90 -12.48 -17.42 14.17
C MET A 90 -11.43 -16.82 13.22
N GLY A 91 -11.27 -15.51 13.16
CA GLY A 91 -10.43 -14.84 12.18
C GLY A 91 -10.93 -14.93 10.73
N ILE A 92 -12.22 -15.21 10.55
CA ILE A 92 -12.85 -15.37 9.23
C ILE A 92 -13.40 -14.04 8.72
N GLU A 93 -12.93 -13.63 7.53
CA GLU A 93 -13.45 -12.48 6.80
C GLU A 93 -13.90 -12.88 5.39
N ALA A 94 -14.99 -12.28 4.93
CA ALA A 94 -15.48 -12.53 3.58
C ALA A 94 -14.51 -11.97 2.53
N ILE A 95 -14.23 -12.74 1.49
CA ILE A 95 -13.51 -12.24 0.31
C ILE A 95 -14.45 -11.32 -0.46
N TYR A 96 -14.08 -10.06 -0.61
CA TYR A 96 -14.80 -9.07 -1.39
C TYR A 96 -13.82 -8.16 -2.15
N PRO A 97 -14.26 -7.55 -3.26
CA PRO A 97 -13.41 -6.58 -3.96
C PRO A 97 -12.97 -5.48 -3.01
N GLN A 98 -11.66 -5.35 -2.84
CA GLN A 98 -11.07 -4.29 -2.02
C GLN A 98 -11.43 -2.91 -2.60
N LYS A 99 -11.49 -1.89 -1.73
CA LYS A 99 -11.64 -0.51 -2.19
C LYS A 99 -10.49 -0.20 -3.15
N ASN A 100 -10.82 0.39 -4.29
CA ASN A 100 -9.81 0.85 -5.23
C ASN A 100 -8.97 1.95 -4.57
N LEU A 101 -7.78 1.61 -4.09
CA LEU A 101 -6.83 2.54 -3.45
C LEU A 101 -6.24 3.53 -4.45
N SER A 102 -6.40 3.27 -5.76
CA SER A 102 -5.99 4.17 -6.85
C SER A 102 -7.02 5.27 -7.15
N LYS A 103 -8.10 5.41 -6.37
CA LYS A 103 -9.00 6.56 -6.50
C LYS A 103 -8.23 7.83 -6.17
N ALA A 104 -8.05 8.68 -7.21
CA ALA A 104 -7.46 10.00 -7.04
C ALA A 104 -8.22 10.78 -5.94
N ASN A 105 -7.49 11.31 -4.99
CA ASN A 105 -8.06 12.22 -3.99
C ASN A 105 -8.38 13.56 -4.68
N PRO A 106 -9.63 14.03 -4.70
CA PRO A 106 -9.98 15.29 -5.35
C PRO A 106 -9.28 16.52 -4.75
N ASN A 107 -8.75 16.41 -3.53
CA ASN A 107 -8.04 17.49 -2.84
C ASN A 107 -6.53 17.52 -3.16
N HIS A 108 -6.01 16.56 -3.96
CA HIS A 108 -4.60 16.58 -4.35
C HIS A 108 -4.35 17.69 -5.36
N LYS A 109 -3.30 18.47 -5.10
CA LYS A 109 -2.83 19.54 -5.97
C LYS A 109 -2.39 18.96 -7.32
N LYS A 110 -2.92 19.48 -8.41
CA LYS A 110 -2.53 19.11 -9.77
C LYS A 110 -1.73 20.23 -10.39
N PHE A 111 -0.70 19.84 -11.11
CA PHE A 111 0.17 20.78 -11.80
C PHE A 111 -0.04 20.70 -13.32
N PRO A 112 0.19 21.79 -14.06
CA PRO A 112 0.10 21.78 -15.51
C PRO A 112 1.23 20.96 -16.12
N TYR A 113 0.99 20.43 -17.34
CA TYR A 113 2.04 19.80 -18.14
C TYR A 113 2.93 20.86 -18.79
N LEU A 114 4.22 20.88 -18.42
CA LEU A 114 5.17 21.91 -18.80
C LEU A 114 6.06 21.54 -20.00
N LEU A 115 5.99 20.29 -20.49
CA LEU A 115 6.98 19.74 -21.42
C LEU A 115 6.58 19.80 -22.89
N ARG A 116 5.39 20.36 -23.21
CA ARG A 116 4.94 20.45 -24.59
C ARG A 116 5.83 21.41 -25.40
N GLY A 117 6.47 20.86 -26.44
CA GLY A 117 7.35 21.63 -27.32
C GLY A 117 8.65 22.10 -26.67
N LEU A 118 8.96 21.56 -25.48
CA LEU A 118 10.20 21.88 -24.79
C LEU A 118 11.38 21.13 -25.41
N GLU A 119 12.41 21.87 -25.83
CA GLU A 119 13.67 21.29 -26.27
C GLU A 119 14.57 21.03 -25.08
N ILE A 120 14.96 19.76 -24.90
CA ILE A 120 15.80 19.32 -23.78
C ILE A 120 17.26 19.30 -24.24
N LYS A 121 18.09 20.21 -23.68
CA LYS A 121 19.43 20.50 -24.21
C LYS A 121 20.57 19.94 -23.37
N SER A 122 20.31 19.55 -22.12
CA SER A 122 21.35 19.11 -21.19
C SER A 122 20.84 18.08 -20.18
N PRO A 123 21.73 17.30 -19.57
CA PRO A 123 21.39 16.48 -18.41
C PRO A 123 20.82 17.35 -17.29
N ASN A 124 19.97 16.71 -16.44
CA ASN A 124 19.30 17.35 -15.31
C ASN A 124 18.33 18.51 -15.69
N TYR A 125 17.94 18.62 -16.95
CA TYR A 125 16.90 19.57 -17.33
C TYR A 125 15.51 19.06 -16.99
N VAL A 126 15.19 17.81 -17.38
CA VAL A 126 13.91 17.17 -17.07
C VAL A 126 14.15 15.77 -16.54
N TRP A 127 13.64 15.49 -15.33
CA TRP A 127 13.51 14.12 -14.83
C TRP A 127 12.05 13.70 -14.86
N SER A 128 11.83 12.40 -15.03
CA SER A 128 10.50 11.83 -14.83
C SER A 128 10.54 10.56 -13.99
N THR A 129 9.38 10.26 -13.41
CA THR A 129 9.20 9.05 -12.59
C THR A 129 7.86 8.39 -12.90
N ASP A 130 7.81 7.09 -12.66
CA ASP A 130 6.61 6.28 -12.71
C ASP A 130 6.83 5.00 -11.90
N ILE A 131 5.77 4.24 -11.66
CA ILE A 131 5.80 2.97 -10.94
C ILE A 131 5.38 1.85 -11.88
N THR A 132 6.19 0.78 -11.93
CA THR A 132 5.83 -0.45 -12.65
C THR A 132 5.63 -1.62 -11.69
N TYR A 133 4.82 -2.60 -12.13
CA TYR A 133 4.56 -3.85 -11.43
C TYR A 133 5.56 -4.91 -11.89
N ILE A 134 6.09 -5.65 -10.93
CA ILE A 134 6.97 -6.80 -11.13
C ILE A 134 6.19 -8.02 -10.66
N LYS A 135 5.91 -8.94 -11.59
CA LYS A 135 5.27 -10.22 -11.24
C LYS A 135 6.29 -11.09 -10.52
N LEU A 136 5.90 -11.64 -9.38
CA LEU A 136 6.63 -12.65 -8.63
C LEU A 136 5.86 -13.97 -8.65
N LEU A 137 6.46 -15.05 -8.20
CA LEU A 137 5.77 -16.34 -8.08
C LEU A 137 4.48 -16.20 -7.26
N ASN A 138 4.56 -15.52 -6.11
CA ASN A 138 3.42 -15.29 -5.21
C ASN A 138 3.16 -13.78 -5.06
N GLY A 139 2.43 -13.18 -6.02
CA GLY A 139 2.02 -11.79 -5.95
C GLY A 139 2.84 -10.82 -6.81
N PHE A 140 3.00 -9.60 -6.33
CA PHE A 140 3.67 -8.53 -7.06
C PHE A 140 4.60 -7.74 -6.15
N ALA A 141 5.69 -7.23 -6.73
CA ALA A 141 6.46 -6.12 -6.21
C ALA A 141 6.26 -4.89 -7.10
N TYR A 142 6.67 -3.75 -6.62
CA TYR A 142 6.56 -2.46 -7.29
C TYR A 142 7.95 -1.87 -7.45
N CYS A 143 8.23 -1.33 -8.64
CA CYS A 143 9.48 -0.63 -8.90
C CYS A 143 9.18 0.81 -9.30
N VAL A 144 9.75 1.76 -8.59
CA VAL A 144 9.82 3.17 -8.99
C VAL A 144 11.20 3.45 -9.57
N ALA A 145 11.27 4.24 -10.63
CA ALA A 145 12.53 4.76 -11.15
C ALA A 145 12.41 6.22 -11.53
N ILE A 146 13.51 6.94 -11.40
CA ILE A 146 13.67 8.33 -11.83
C ILE A 146 14.67 8.33 -12.97
N ILE A 147 14.26 8.83 -14.12
CA ILE A 147 15.08 8.87 -15.34
C ILE A 147 15.29 10.31 -15.82
N ASP A 148 16.50 10.62 -16.23
CA ASP A 148 16.83 11.86 -16.92
C ASP A 148 16.44 11.77 -18.42
N TRP A 149 15.72 12.76 -18.89
CA TRP A 149 15.19 12.75 -20.25
C TRP A 149 16.24 13.02 -21.33
N PHE A 150 17.31 13.71 -21.01
CA PHE A 150 18.38 13.98 -21.96
C PHE A 150 19.26 12.76 -22.16
N SER A 151 19.84 12.28 -21.08
CA SER A 151 20.81 11.19 -21.08
C SER A 151 20.21 9.78 -21.05
N ARG A 152 18.92 9.64 -20.73
CA ARG A 152 18.27 8.35 -20.41
C ARG A 152 18.84 7.68 -19.14
N TYR A 153 19.68 8.35 -18.39
CA TYR A 153 20.28 7.83 -17.17
C TYR A 153 19.23 7.58 -16.10
N VAL A 154 19.19 6.38 -15.52
CA VAL A 154 18.37 6.06 -14.38
C VAL A 154 19.07 6.61 -13.14
N VAL A 155 18.59 7.74 -12.64
CA VAL A 155 19.22 8.49 -11.55
C VAL A 155 19.07 7.79 -10.20
N ALA A 156 17.86 7.26 -9.95
CA ALA A 156 17.57 6.45 -8.77
C ALA A 156 16.40 5.50 -9.03
N TRP A 157 16.29 4.46 -8.21
CA TRP A 157 15.23 3.49 -8.27
C TRP A 157 15.02 2.81 -6.92
N ARG A 158 13.80 2.24 -6.68
CA ARG A 158 13.49 1.42 -5.50
C ARG A 158 12.54 0.31 -5.86
N VAL A 159 12.65 -0.82 -5.15
CA VAL A 159 11.72 -1.94 -5.22
C VAL A 159 11.06 -2.11 -3.84
N SER A 160 9.73 -2.18 -3.82
CA SER A 160 8.91 -2.36 -2.62
C SER A 160 7.90 -3.49 -2.82
N ASN A 161 7.45 -4.09 -1.72
CA ASN A 161 6.31 -5.01 -1.66
C ASN A 161 4.97 -4.28 -1.41
N THR A 162 5.02 -2.98 -1.11
CA THR A 162 3.84 -2.12 -0.92
C THR A 162 3.83 -0.98 -1.91
N LEU A 163 2.63 -0.50 -2.27
CA LEU A 163 2.42 0.63 -3.16
C LEU A 163 2.13 1.89 -2.32
N ASP A 164 3.01 2.20 -1.37
CA ASP A 164 2.95 3.40 -0.53
C ASP A 164 3.77 4.56 -1.12
N THR A 165 3.76 5.72 -0.48
CA THR A 165 4.55 6.89 -0.91
C THR A 165 6.00 6.82 -0.45
N ILE A 166 6.32 6.02 0.56
CA ILE A 166 7.64 6.02 1.23
C ILE A 166 8.76 5.63 0.26
N PHE A 167 8.59 4.53 -0.49
CA PHE A 167 9.64 4.09 -1.42
C PHE A 167 9.86 5.07 -2.59
N CYS A 168 8.82 5.84 -2.97
CA CYS A 168 8.96 6.91 -3.96
C CYS A 168 9.77 8.09 -3.39
N LEU A 169 9.54 8.45 -2.11
CA LEU A 169 10.31 9.49 -1.42
C LEU A 169 11.76 9.09 -1.20
N GLU A 170 12.04 7.83 -0.91
CA GLU A 170 13.40 7.30 -0.80
C GLU A 170 14.14 7.38 -2.14
N ALA A 171 13.48 7.02 -3.25
CA ALA A 171 14.05 7.16 -4.59
C ALA A 171 14.31 8.64 -4.93
N LEU A 172 13.37 9.53 -4.62
CA LEU A 172 13.55 10.98 -4.84
C LEU A 172 14.70 11.54 -3.99
N LYS A 173 14.80 11.14 -2.73
CA LYS A 173 15.91 11.57 -1.85
C LYS A 173 17.28 11.15 -2.39
N GLU A 174 17.38 9.91 -2.88
CA GLU A 174 18.63 9.41 -3.48
C GLU A 174 18.95 10.17 -4.77
N ALA A 175 17.96 10.35 -5.66
CA ALA A 175 18.14 11.09 -6.90
C ALA A 175 18.64 12.52 -6.65
N LEU A 176 18.06 13.21 -5.68
CA LEU A 176 18.49 14.57 -5.29
C LEU A 176 19.88 14.62 -4.64
N GLY A 177 20.42 13.50 -4.21
CA GLY A 177 21.82 13.37 -3.79
C GLY A 177 22.80 13.26 -4.96
N VAL A 178 22.33 12.87 -6.15
CA VAL A 178 23.14 12.76 -7.38
C VAL A 178 23.12 14.06 -8.18
N GLY A 179 21.97 14.72 -8.27
CA GLY A 179 21.77 15.94 -9.03
C GLY A 179 20.42 16.58 -8.74
N LYS A 180 20.10 17.65 -9.47
CA LYS A 180 18.84 18.38 -9.32
C LYS A 180 18.29 18.76 -10.69
N PRO A 181 17.03 18.38 -11.02
CA PRO A 181 16.41 18.79 -12.28
C PRO A 181 15.80 20.19 -12.18
N ASP A 182 15.65 20.84 -13.34
CA ASP A 182 14.85 22.04 -13.45
C ASP A 182 13.35 21.74 -13.39
N ILE A 183 12.94 20.63 -14.04
CA ILE A 183 11.55 20.18 -14.10
C ILE A 183 11.48 18.70 -13.72
N PHE A 184 10.53 18.37 -12.85
CA PHE A 184 10.22 17.00 -12.47
C PHE A 184 8.82 16.63 -12.98
N ASN A 185 8.74 15.60 -13.84
CA ASN A 185 7.49 15.15 -14.44
C ASN A 185 6.99 13.85 -13.82
N THR A 186 5.70 13.78 -13.51
CA THR A 186 5.05 12.60 -12.96
C THR A 186 3.67 12.40 -13.59
N ASP A 187 3.09 11.23 -13.40
CA ASP A 187 1.66 11.03 -13.58
C ASP A 187 0.85 11.65 -12.41
N GLN A 188 -0.48 11.50 -12.44
CA GLN A 188 -1.37 11.96 -11.38
C GLN A 188 -1.62 10.85 -10.33
N GLY A 189 -0.70 9.92 -10.16
CA GLY A 189 -0.77 8.86 -9.15
C GLY A 189 -0.81 9.40 -7.72
N THR A 190 -1.46 8.67 -6.81
CA THR A 190 -1.63 9.11 -5.41
C THR A 190 -0.30 9.28 -4.68
N GLN A 191 0.71 8.52 -5.05
CA GLN A 191 2.06 8.60 -4.50
C GLN A 191 2.72 9.94 -4.83
N PHE A 192 2.61 10.36 -6.10
CA PHE A 192 3.26 11.56 -6.63
C PHE A 192 2.47 12.85 -6.38
N THR A 193 1.16 12.73 -6.10
CA THR A 193 0.31 13.86 -5.71
C THR A 193 0.22 14.04 -4.19
N SER A 194 0.95 13.24 -3.40
CA SER A 194 1.02 13.37 -1.95
C SER A 194 1.70 14.67 -1.52
N LEU A 195 1.26 15.24 -0.40
CA LEU A 195 1.85 16.46 0.14
C LEU A 195 3.35 16.32 0.42
N ASP A 196 3.78 15.15 0.87
CA ASP A 196 5.19 14.89 1.19
C ASP A 196 6.06 14.89 -0.08
N PHE A 197 5.58 14.26 -1.17
CA PHE A 197 6.32 14.20 -2.43
C PHE A 197 6.40 15.58 -3.09
N ILE A 198 5.25 16.27 -3.19
CA ILE A 198 5.17 17.63 -3.74
C ILE A 198 6.00 18.60 -2.88
N GLY A 199 5.84 18.57 -1.56
CA GLY A 199 6.58 19.45 -0.63
C GLY A 199 8.08 19.24 -0.72
N ARG A 200 8.55 18.01 -0.99
CA ARG A 200 9.97 17.76 -1.21
C ARG A 200 10.50 18.44 -2.47
N LEU A 201 9.76 18.38 -3.58
CA LEU A 201 10.13 19.05 -4.83
C LEU A 201 10.06 20.58 -4.71
N GLU A 202 9.01 21.12 -4.07
CA GLU A 202 8.85 22.57 -3.82
C GLU A 202 9.99 23.12 -2.94
N LYS A 203 10.40 22.37 -1.91
CA LYS A 203 11.54 22.74 -1.04
C LYS A 203 12.84 22.89 -1.81
N GLU A 204 13.04 22.09 -2.83
CA GLU A 204 14.21 22.18 -3.72
C GLU A 204 14.00 23.17 -4.87
N SER A 205 12.88 23.93 -4.91
CA SER A 205 12.54 24.87 -5.99
C SER A 205 12.52 24.23 -7.37
N ILE A 206 12.12 22.95 -7.46
CA ILE A 206 11.99 22.20 -8.70
C ILE A 206 10.59 22.45 -9.27
N LYS A 207 10.49 22.76 -10.57
CA LYS A 207 9.20 22.93 -11.25
C LYS A 207 8.53 21.56 -11.41
N ILE A 208 7.26 21.48 -11.01
CA ILE A 208 6.49 20.23 -11.09
C ILE A 208 5.64 20.25 -12.36
N SER A 209 5.75 19.18 -13.15
CA SER A 209 4.93 18.91 -14.32
C SER A 209 4.14 17.63 -14.11
N MET A 210 2.88 17.60 -14.51
CA MET A 210 2.06 16.39 -14.44
C MET A 210 1.43 16.06 -15.78
N ASP A 211 1.48 14.75 -16.10
CA ASP A 211 0.88 14.22 -17.34
C ASP A 211 -0.62 14.49 -17.40
N GLY A 212 -1.11 14.78 -18.59
CA GLY A 212 -2.54 14.89 -18.85
C GLY A 212 -3.21 13.51 -18.75
N ARG A 213 -4.44 13.50 -18.24
CA ARG A 213 -5.21 12.25 -18.11
C ARG A 213 -5.36 11.57 -19.48
N GLY A 214 -4.90 10.31 -19.61
CA GLY A 214 -5.01 9.51 -20.83
C GLY A 214 -3.99 9.89 -21.93
N ARG A 215 -2.91 10.60 -21.61
CA ARG A 215 -1.84 10.99 -22.54
C ARG A 215 -0.57 10.19 -22.26
N ALA A 216 -0.53 8.96 -22.75
CA ALA A 216 0.63 8.06 -22.62
C ALA A 216 1.94 8.67 -23.17
N LEU A 217 1.87 9.55 -24.15
CA LEU A 217 3.07 10.18 -24.74
C LEU A 217 3.74 11.23 -23.83
N ASP A 218 3.04 11.69 -22.80
CA ASP A 218 3.56 12.73 -21.89
C ASP A 218 4.69 12.18 -20.99
N ASN A 219 4.84 10.84 -20.83
CA ASN A 219 5.91 10.19 -20.05
C ASN A 219 6.63 9.05 -20.80
N ILE A 220 6.78 9.21 -22.10
CA ILE A 220 7.29 8.18 -23.02
C ILE A 220 8.66 7.58 -22.62
N PHE A 221 9.53 8.35 -21.93
CA PHE A 221 10.88 7.89 -21.61
C PHE A 221 10.86 6.86 -20.48
N VAL A 222 10.08 7.06 -19.44
CA VAL A 222 9.95 6.07 -18.38
C VAL A 222 9.14 4.85 -18.83
N GLU A 223 8.14 5.03 -19.71
CA GLU A 223 7.41 3.90 -20.31
C GLU A 223 8.34 3.02 -21.17
N ARG A 224 9.24 3.62 -21.95
CA ARG A 224 10.26 2.90 -22.69
C ARG A 224 11.27 2.21 -21.76
N LEU A 225 11.65 2.83 -20.65
CA LEU A 225 12.47 2.20 -19.61
C LEU A 225 11.80 0.94 -19.09
N TRP A 226 10.50 1.02 -18.76
CA TRP A 226 9.74 -0.14 -18.28
C TRP A 226 9.66 -1.26 -19.30
N ARG A 227 9.48 -0.91 -20.58
CA ARG A 227 9.51 -1.90 -21.65
C ARG A 227 10.86 -2.61 -21.69
N SER A 228 11.96 -1.87 -21.67
CA SER A 228 13.30 -2.44 -21.67
C SER A 228 13.53 -3.34 -20.45
N LEU A 229 13.24 -2.85 -19.25
CA LEU A 229 13.37 -3.62 -18.01
C LEU A 229 12.57 -4.92 -18.05
N LYS A 230 11.32 -4.87 -18.54
CA LYS A 230 10.47 -6.06 -18.60
C LYS A 230 10.98 -7.10 -19.58
N TYR A 231 11.33 -6.70 -20.78
CA TYR A 231 11.75 -7.64 -21.84
C TYR A 231 13.20 -8.10 -21.70
N GLU A 232 14.07 -7.27 -21.17
CA GLU A 232 15.49 -7.56 -21.08
C GLU A 232 15.89 -8.18 -19.73
N ASN A 233 15.01 -8.13 -18.72
CA ASN A 233 15.30 -8.64 -17.38
C ASN A 233 14.11 -9.41 -16.75
N ILE A 234 12.99 -8.75 -16.42
CA ILE A 234 11.93 -9.34 -15.57
C ILE A 234 11.35 -10.63 -16.20
N TYR A 235 11.04 -10.60 -17.49
CA TYR A 235 10.45 -11.77 -18.17
C TYR A 235 11.45 -12.92 -18.40
N LEU A 236 12.74 -12.66 -18.24
CA LEU A 236 13.79 -13.65 -18.40
C LEU A 236 14.22 -14.25 -17.04
N SER A 237 13.89 -13.59 -15.91
CA SER A 237 14.50 -13.92 -14.62
C SER A 237 13.59 -14.71 -13.66
N ASP A 238 12.27 -14.79 -13.91
CA ASP A 238 11.28 -15.52 -13.08
C ASP A 238 11.49 -15.35 -11.56
N TYR A 239 11.51 -14.12 -11.08
CA TYR A 239 11.80 -13.79 -9.69
C TYR A 239 10.83 -14.43 -8.70
N GLN A 240 11.38 -15.13 -7.69
CA GLN A 240 10.61 -15.81 -6.66
C GLN A 240 10.27 -14.89 -5.47
N SER A 241 11.11 -13.89 -5.23
CA SER A 241 11.00 -13.00 -4.06
C SER A 241 11.33 -11.55 -4.38
N VAL A 242 10.86 -10.63 -3.52
CA VAL A 242 11.19 -9.19 -3.61
C VAL A 242 12.70 -8.96 -3.47
N LYS A 243 13.39 -9.78 -2.67
CA LYS A 243 14.85 -9.70 -2.50
C LYS A 243 15.59 -10.02 -3.81
N GLU A 244 15.19 -11.09 -4.47
CA GLU A 244 15.76 -11.48 -5.77
C GLU A 244 15.48 -10.43 -6.84
N ALA A 245 14.22 -9.95 -6.92
CA ALA A 245 13.84 -8.88 -7.85
C ALA A 245 14.68 -7.62 -7.61
N ARG A 246 14.91 -7.23 -6.35
CA ARG A 246 15.73 -6.06 -6.01
C ARG A 246 17.19 -6.25 -6.48
N LEU A 247 17.77 -7.40 -6.26
CA LEU A 247 19.14 -7.70 -6.70
C LEU A 247 19.25 -7.70 -8.23
N GLY A 248 18.39 -8.46 -8.91
CA GLY A 248 18.45 -8.59 -10.37
C GLY A 248 18.11 -7.29 -11.10
N ILE A 249 17.16 -6.49 -10.60
CA ILE A 249 16.86 -5.17 -11.15
C ILE A 249 18.02 -4.20 -10.89
N GLY A 250 18.71 -4.32 -9.76
CA GLY A 250 19.90 -3.54 -9.45
C GLY A 250 21.03 -3.79 -10.45
N GLU A 251 21.32 -5.06 -10.74
CA GLU A 251 22.30 -5.43 -11.76
C GLU A 251 21.87 -4.97 -13.16
N TYR A 252 20.55 -5.06 -13.46
CA TYR A 252 20.05 -4.55 -14.74
C TYR A 252 20.22 -3.03 -14.88
N PHE A 253 19.89 -2.23 -13.87
CA PHE A 253 20.07 -0.78 -13.96
C PHE A 253 21.53 -0.35 -13.97
N LYS A 254 22.41 -1.13 -13.34
CA LYS A 254 23.84 -0.96 -13.47
C LYS A 254 24.31 -1.21 -14.92
N PHE A 255 23.89 -2.31 -15.52
CA PHE A 255 24.12 -2.59 -16.94
C PHE A 255 23.50 -1.51 -17.84
N TYR A 256 22.23 -1.15 -17.62
CA TYR A 256 21.50 -0.14 -18.39
C TYR A 256 22.23 1.21 -18.43
N ASN A 257 22.71 1.66 -17.29
CA ASN A 257 23.40 2.94 -17.20
C ASN A 257 24.82 2.95 -17.76
N ASN A 258 25.58 1.85 -17.59
CA ASN A 258 27.03 1.85 -17.85
C ASN A 258 27.44 1.13 -19.12
N GLU A 259 26.61 0.21 -19.63
CA GLU A 259 27.02 -0.70 -20.71
C GLU A 259 26.00 -0.77 -21.84
N ARG A 260 24.69 -0.54 -21.54
CA ARG A 260 23.65 -0.68 -22.54
C ARG A 260 23.74 0.44 -23.58
N LEU A 261 23.96 0.07 -24.83
CA LEU A 261 24.03 1.00 -25.95
C LEU A 261 22.63 1.50 -26.34
N HIS A 262 22.47 2.81 -26.49
CA HIS A 262 21.21 3.44 -26.88
C HIS A 262 21.32 4.08 -28.28
N GLN A 263 20.51 3.62 -29.22
CA GLN A 263 20.47 4.18 -30.57
C GLN A 263 20.21 5.69 -30.58
N SER A 264 19.31 6.17 -29.69
CA SER A 264 18.98 7.60 -29.58
C SER A 264 20.09 8.44 -28.92
N LEU A 265 21.17 7.83 -28.48
CA LEU A 265 22.36 8.45 -27.90
C LEU A 265 23.61 8.14 -28.75
N ASP A 266 23.43 7.88 -30.05
CA ASP A 266 24.50 7.52 -30.98
C ASP A 266 25.31 6.29 -30.51
N TYR A 267 24.58 5.27 -30.00
CA TYR A 267 25.14 4.03 -29.44
C TYR A 267 26.10 4.25 -28.26
N ARG A 268 25.94 5.35 -27.52
CA ARG A 268 26.63 5.56 -26.24
C ARG A 268 25.76 5.07 -25.08
N CYS A 269 26.36 4.79 -23.94
CA CYS A 269 25.61 4.44 -22.73
C CYS A 269 25.11 5.71 -21.99
N PRO A 270 24.02 5.63 -21.22
CA PRO A 270 23.44 6.76 -20.51
C PRO A 270 24.42 7.51 -19.61
N ARG A 271 25.31 6.81 -18.93
CA ARG A 271 26.31 7.41 -18.04
C ARG A 271 27.27 8.34 -18.77
N GLU A 272 27.71 7.97 -19.97
CA GLU A 272 28.64 8.79 -20.77
C GLU A 272 28.02 10.14 -21.19
N ILE A 273 26.69 10.19 -21.26
CA ILE A 273 25.96 11.42 -21.62
C ILE A 273 25.57 12.22 -20.39
N HIS A 274 25.36 11.56 -19.24
CA HIS A 274 24.87 12.23 -18.05
C HIS A 274 25.97 12.98 -17.27
N PHE A 275 27.20 12.46 -17.30
CA PHE A 275 28.34 12.97 -16.55
C PHE A 275 29.43 13.61 -17.45
N VAL A 276 29.01 14.20 -18.55
CA VAL A 276 29.94 14.97 -19.42
C VAL A 276 30.18 16.35 -18.85
#